data_2d91f3d85d98fce78cd4028b40a0831b
#
_entry.id   2d91f3d85d98fce78cd4028b40a0831b
#
_cell.length_a   1.000
_cell.length_b   1.000
_cell.length_c   1.000
_cell.angle_alpha   90.00
_cell.angle_beta   90.00
_cell.angle_gamma   90.00
#
_symmetry.space_group_name_H-M   'P 1'
#
loop_
_entity.id
_entity.type
_entity.pdbx_description
1 polymer ?
#
loop_
_entity_poly.entity_id
_entity_poly.type
_entity_poly.pdbx_seq_one_letter_code
_entity_poly.pdbx_strand_id
1 'polypeptide(L)'
;DFEDVLKNPYLDDFYERMERWSFNLQIYFLNSRFNQMIDCSNKNKDTIQDRTIYEDAYIFAPNLLSMGLMTNRDFKNYESIFKTLKSFVKDPDLLIYLRSNIPNLVDQIHKRGRDYENSISIEYLSRLNERYEAWIQSYDKSNLLIIDVDDIDFVENKEDFKSIVAQIDAKINKL
;
A
#
# COMPACT_ATOMS: atom_id res chain seq x y z
N ASP A 1 11.93 -3.49 -0.50
CA ASP A 1 12.84 -2.74 -1.37
C ASP A 1 12.36 -1.29 -1.48
N PHE A 2 12.94 -0.38 -0.69
CA PHE A 2 12.58 1.05 -0.69
C PHE A 2 12.99 1.78 -1.99
N GLU A 3 13.68 1.11 -2.88
CA GLU A 3 14.23 1.72 -4.10
C GLU A 3 13.17 2.20 -5.09
N ASP A 4 12.00 1.57 -5.14
CA ASP A 4 10.98 1.89 -6.15
C ASP A 4 10.33 3.26 -5.97
N VAL A 5 10.18 3.71 -4.74
CA VAL A 5 9.61 5.04 -4.47
C VAL A 5 10.60 6.14 -4.85
N LEU A 6 11.90 5.96 -4.55
CA LEU A 6 12.94 6.95 -4.85
C LEU A 6 13.31 7.01 -6.34
N LYS A 7 13.08 5.92 -7.08
CA LYS A 7 13.37 5.83 -8.52
C LYS A 7 12.13 6.01 -9.40
N ASN A 8 10.96 6.27 -8.80
CA ASN A 8 9.74 6.43 -9.55
C ASN A 8 9.74 7.72 -10.38
N PRO A 9 9.77 7.64 -11.71
CA PRO A 9 9.91 8.82 -12.57
C PRO A 9 8.64 9.68 -12.64
N TYR A 10 7.53 9.22 -12.06
CA TYR A 10 6.23 9.88 -12.11
C TYR A 10 5.79 10.50 -10.80
N LEU A 11 6.52 10.28 -9.70
CA LEU A 11 6.00 10.60 -8.37
C LEU A 11 5.92 12.11 -8.14
N ASP A 12 6.97 12.84 -8.47
CA ASP A 12 6.99 14.29 -8.35
C ASP A 12 5.98 14.95 -9.30
N ASP A 13 5.99 14.54 -10.57
CA ASP A 13 5.02 14.97 -11.57
C ASP A 13 3.57 14.71 -11.17
N PHE A 14 3.32 13.56 -10.50
CA PHE A 14 1.99 13.21 -10.02
C PHE A 14 1.52 14.18 -8.93
N TYR A 15 2.33 14.48 -7.93
CA TYR A 15 1.93 15.42 -6.88
C TYR A 15 1.78 16.86 -7.40
N GLU A 16 2.52 17.23 -8.45
CA GLU A 16 2.36 18.53 -9.12
C GLU A 16 1.05 18.56 -9.95
N ARG A 17 0.71 17.48 -10.68
CA ARG A 17 -0.44 17.42 -11.59
C ARG A 17 -1.10 16.03 -11.60
N MET A 18 -1.82 15.71 -10.51
CA MET A 18 -2.42 14.38 -10.29
C MET A 18 -3.28 13.89 -11.45
N GLU A 19 -4.15 14.75 -12.01
CA GLU A 19 -5.04 14.40 -13.12
C GLU A 19 -4.26 13.90 -14.35
N ARG A 20 -3.12 14.54 -14.65
CA ARG A 20 -2.30 14.19 -15.81
C ARG A 20 -1.58 12.86 -15.61
N TRP A 21 -1.08 12.60 -14.39
CA TRP A 21 -0.11 11.54 -14.16
C TRP A 21 -0.64 10.33 -13.39
N SER A 22 -1.90 10.37 -12.93
CA SER A 22 -2.52 9.29 -12.14
C SER A 22 -2.43 7.92 -12.80
N PHE A 23 -2.80 7.82 -14.09
CA PHE A 23 -2.74 6.55 -14.80
C PHE A 23 -1.30 6.04 -14.95
N ASN A 24 -0.37 6.91 -15.35
CA ASN A 24 1.03 6.55 -15.53
C ASN A 24 1.65 6.05 -14.23
N LEU A 25 1.41 6.77 -13.12
CA LEU A 25 1.90 6.39 -11.79
C LEU A 25 1.33 5.03 -11.36
N GLN A 26 0.04 4.81 -11.53
CA GLN A 26 -0.59 3.55 -11.12
C GLN A 26 -0.12 2.36 -11.96
N ILE A 27 0.12 2.53 -13.26
CA ILE A 27 0.72 1.49 -14.11
C ILE A 27 2.16 1.21 -13.68
N TYR A 28 2.94 2.23 -13.35
CA TYR A 28 4.31 2.04 -12.86
C TYR A 28 4.33 1.21 -11.57
N PHE A 29 3.52 1.57 -10.56
CA PHE A 29 3.44 0.82 -9.32
C PHE A 29 2.92 -0.60 -9.51
N LEU A 30 1.89 -0.79 -10.31
CA LEU A 30 1.35 -2.11 -10.63
C LEU A 30 2.43 -3.04 -11.22
N ASN A 31 3.20 -2.54 -12.20
CA ASN A 31 4.28 -3.30 -12.81
C ASN A 31 5.41 -3.59 -11.83
N SER A 32 5.85 -2.61 -11.06
CA SER A 32 6.93 -2.76 -10.10
C SER A 32 6.57 -3.79 -9.02
N ARG A 33 5.40 -3.67 -8.40
CA ARG A 33 4.94 -4.60 -7.37
C ARG A 33 4.66 -6.00 -7.90
N PHE A 34 4.15 -6.10 -9.13
CA PHE A 34 4.00 -7.40 -9.79
C PHE A 34 5.35 -8.11 -9.91
N ASN A 35 6.40 -7.42 -10.40
CA ASN A 35 7.74 -7.98 -10.50
C ASN A 35 8.30 -8.39 -9.13
N GLN A 36 8.10 -7.57 -8.10
CA GLN A 36 8.49 -7.90 -6.73
C GLN A 36 7.77 -9.17 -6.22
N MET A 37 6.48 -9.31 -6.47
CA MET A 37 5.72 -10.52 -6.09
C MET A 37 6.23 -11.77 -6.82
N ILE A 38 6.55 -11.67 -8.10
CA ILE A 38 7.17 -12.77 -8.87
C ILE A 38 8.54 -13.12 -8.29
N ASP A 39 9.38 -12.12 -8.00
CA ASP A 39 10.70 -12.34 -7.41
C ASP A 39 10.61 -12.99 -6.01
N CYS A 40 9.64 -12.55 -5.19
CA CYS A 40 9.36 -13.16 -3.89
C CYS A 40 8.95 -14.63 -4.04
N SER A 41 8.07 -14.92 -4.98
CA SER A 41 7.59 -16.29 -5.25
C SER A 41 8.69 -17.23 -5.73
N ASN A 42 9.72 -16.70 -6.39
CA ASN A 42 10.86 -17.48 -6.88
C ASN A 42 11.95 -17.70 -5.81
N LYS A 43 11.88 -16.97 -4.68
CA LYS A 43 12.83 -17.15 -3.58
C LYS A 43 12.34 -18.28 -2.67
N ASN A 44 13.22 -19.25 -2.41
CA ASN A 44 12.93 -20.34 -1.46
C ASN A 44 13.26 -19.91 -0.02
N LYS A 45 12.65 -18.81 0.43
CA LYS A 45 12.80 -18.26 1.78
C LYS A 45 11.63 -17.32 2.11
N ASP A 46 11.40 -17.09 3.40
CA ASP A 46 10.44 -16.14 3.89
C ASP A 46 10.75 -14.73 3.38
N THR A 47 9.72 -14.02 3.00
CA THR A 47 9.82 -12.67 2.43
C THR A 47 8.78 -11.75 3.03
N ILE A 48 9.16 -10.51 3.31
CA ILE A 48 8.24 -9.43 3.69
C ILE A 48 8.25 -8.43 2.53
N GLN A 49 7.05 -8.04 2.09
CA GLN A 49 6.85 -7.05 1.04
C GLN A 49 6.05 -5.87 1.58
N ASP A 50 6.52 -4.65 1.29
CA ASP A 50 5.77 -3.43 1.58
C ASP A 50 4.82 -3.13 0.42
N ARG A 51 3.54 -3.37 0.63
CA ARG A 51 2.44 -3.34 -0.33
C ARG A 51 2.59 -4.38 -1.46
N THR A 52 1.46 -4.68 -2.06
CA THR A 52 1.32 -5.59 -3.19
C THR A 52 0.56 -4.89 -4.33
N ILE A 53 0.22 -5.62 -5.37
CA ILE A 53 -0.66 -5.11 -6.44
C ILE A 53 -2.10 -4.88 -5.95
N TYR A 54 -2.48 -5.44 -4.79
CA TYR A 54 -3.86 -5.34 -4.28
C TYR A 54 -4.18 -3.95 -3.76
N GLU A 55 -3.28 -3.32 -3.00
CA GLU A 55 -3.48 -1.97 -2.49
C GLU A 55 -3.64 -0.96 -3.62
N ASP A 56 -2.83 -1.10 -4.70
CA ASP A 56 -2.97 -0.24 -5.88
C ASP A 56 -4.34 -0.39 -6.53
N ALA A 57 -4.80 -1.64 -6.69
CA ALA A 57 -6.03 -1.95 -7.42
C ALA A 57 -7.31 -1.69 -6.61
N TYR A 58 -7.29 -1.90 -5.31
CA TYR A 58 -8.49 -1.79 -4.46
C TYR A 58 -8.59 -0.46 -3.72
N ILE A 59 -7.48 0.26 -3.57
CA ILE A 59 -7.43 1.49 -2.78
C ILE A 59 -7.04 2.69 -3.64
N PHE A 60 -5.81 2.70 -4.19
CA PHE A 60 -5.26 3.90 -4.83
C PHE A 60 -5.93 4.23 -6.17
N ALA A 61 -6.00 3.31 -7.12
CA ALA A 61 -6.60 3.57 -8.42
C ALA A 61 -8.11 3.89 -8.32
N PRO A 62 -8.93 3.16 -7.53
CA PRO A 62 -10.32 3.54 -7.30
C PRO A 62 -10.48 4.89 -6.59
N ASN A 63 -9.55 5.28 -5.71
CA ASN A 63 -9.57 6.60 -5.08
C ASN A 63 -9.38 7.70 -6.13
N LEU A 64 -8.37 7.57 -6.99
CA LEU A 64 -8.12 8.52 -8.06
C LEU A 64 -9.30 8.64 -9.04
N LEU A 65 -9.96 7.52 -9.37
CA LEU A 65 -11.18 7.53 -10.15
C LEU A 65 -12.29 8.32 -9.45
N SER A 66 -12.56 8.04 -8.17
CA SER A 66 -13.65 8.69 -7.42
C SER A 66 -13.43 10.19 -7.20
N MET A 67 -12.17 10.62 -7.23
CA MET A 67 -11.78 12.04 -7.16
C MET A 67 -11.79 12.74 -8.54
N GLY A 68 -12.08 12.04 -9.63
CA GLY A 68 -12.01 12.58 -10.98
C GLY A 68 -10.58 12.78 -11.51
N LEU A 69 -9.58 12.26 -10.81
CA LEU A 69 -8.16 12.35 -11.16
C LEU A 69 -7.71 11.26 -12.13
N MET A 70 -8.57 10.27 -12.40
CA MET A 70 -8.39 9.23 -13.41
C MET A 70 -9.69 9.08 -14.19
N THR A 71 -9.61 8.94 -15.51
CA THR A 71 -10.81 8.75 -16.33
C THR A 71 -11.36 7.32 -16.19
N ASN A 72 -12.67 7.14 -16.40
CA ASN A 72 -13.28 5.81 -16.43
C ASN A 72 -12.63 4.87 -17.48
N ARG A 73 -12.19 5.42 -18.62
CA ARG A 73 -11.51 4.65 -19.67
C ARG A 73 -10.17 4.13 -19.17
N ASP A 74 -9.38 5.00 -18.54
CA ASP A 74 -8.05 4.65 -18.02
C ASP A 74 -8.15 3.67 -16.87
N PHE A 75 -9.12 3.87 -15.97
CA PHE A 75 -9.38 2.95 -14.87
C PHE A 75 -9.78 1.54 -15.37
N LYS A 76 -10.67 1.43 -16.36
CA LYS A 76 -11.03 0.14 -16.96
C LYS A 76 -9.83 -0.57 -17.60
N ASN A 77 -8.95 0.19 -18.26
CA ASN A 77 -7.72 -0.37 -18.82
C ASN A 77 -6.78 -0.86 -17.71
N TYR A 78 -6.58 -0.05 -16.68
CA TYR A 78 -5.82 -0.43 -15.48
C TYR A 78 -6.38 -1.70 -14.83
N GLU A 79 -7.69 -1.76 -14.59
CA GLU A 79 -8.38 -2.92 -14.00
C GLU A 79 -8.21 -4.19 -14.85
N SER A 80 -8.24 -4.08 -16.17
CA SER A 80 -8.01 -5.19 -17.08
C SER A 80 -6.58 -5.73 -16.97
N ILE A 81 -5.58 -4.85 -16.91
CA ILE A 81 -4.18 -5.22 -16.72
C ILE A 81 -3.99 -5.90 -15.35
N PHE A 82 -4.53 -5.29 -14.28
CA PHE A 82 -4.48 -5.88 -12.94
C PHE A 82 -5.06 -7.31 -12.90
N LYS A 83 -6.26 -7.52 -13.50
CA LYS A 83 -6.90 -8.85 -13.55
C LYS A 83 -6.01 -9.89 -14.25
N THR A 84 -5.32 -9.48 -15.31
CA THR A 84 -4.38 -10.35 -16.01
C THR A 84 -3.16 -10.67 -15.12
N LEU A 85 -2.51 -9.66 -14.56
CA LEU A 85 -1.31 -9.85 -13.74
C LEU A 85 -1.59 -10.66 -12.47
N LYS A 86 -2.75 -10.43 -11.83
CA LYS A 86 -3.19 -11.15 -10.65
C LYS A 86 -3.22 -12.67 -10.86
N SER A 87 -3.52 -13.15 -12.07
CA SER A 87 -3.58 -14.58 -12.36
C SER A 87 -2.21 -15.29 -12.33
N PHE A 88 -1.12 -14.53 -12.29
CA PHE A 88 0.25 -15.07 -12.27
C PHE A 88 0.92 -14.99 -10.89
N VAL A 89 0.30 -14.37 -9.90
CA VAL A 89 0.86 -14.22 -8.56
C VAL A 89 0.02 -14.97 -7.53
N LYS A 90 0.68 -15.41 -6.45
CA LYS A 90 0.01 -15.98 -5.28
C LYS A 90 -0.40 -14.87 -4.33
N ASP A 91 -1.51 -15.10 -3.62
CA ASP A 91 -1.84 -14.27 -2.47
C ASP A 91 -0.78 -14.44 -1.36
N PRO A 92 -0.51 -13.43 -0.54
CA PRO A 92 0.43 -13.56 0.58
C PRO A 92 -0.12 -14.56 1.62
N ASP A 93 0.74 -15.27 2.33
CA ASP A 93 0.32 -16.20 3.40
C ASP A 93 -0.29 -15.44 4.59
N LEU A 94 0.22 -14.23 4.85
CA LEU A 94 -0.25 -13.33 5.90
C LEU A 94 -0.24 -11.89 5.40
N LEU A 95 -1.38 -11.20 5.51
CA LEU A 95 -1.47 -9.74 5.38
C LEU A 95 -1.37 -9.10 6.77
N ILE A 96 -0.43 -8.17 6.94
CA ILE A 96 -0.30 -7.36 8.15
C ILE A 96 -0.78 -5.95 7.82
N TYR A 97 -1.82 -5.49 8.51
CA TYR A 97 -2.33 -4.14 8.39
C TYR A 97 -1.99 -3.32 9.64
N LEU A 98 -1.11 -2.34 9.47
CA LEU A 98 -0.78 -1.37 10.51
C LEU A 98 -1.84 -0.26 10.44
N ARG A 99 -2.79 -0.31 11.40
CA ARG A 99 -3.89 0.65 11.47
C ARG A 99 -3.47 1.88 12.23
N SER A 100 -3.76 3.05 11.67
CA SER A 100 -3.53 4.32 12.36
C SER A 100 -4.62 5.32 12.05
N ASN A 101 -4.88 6.25 12.99
CA ASN A 101 -5.83 7.35 12.80
C ASN A 101 -5.21 8.47 11.93
N ILE A 102 -6.07 9.34 11.39
CA ILE A 102 -5.64 10.42 10.47
C ILE A 102 -4.64 11.38 11.12
N PRO A 103 -4.83 11.87 12.37
CA PRO A 103 -3.82 12.71 13.03
C PRO A 103 -2.42 12.07 13.06
N ASN A 104 -2.31 10.82 13.48
CA ASN A 104 -1.03 10.11 13.52
C ASN A 104 -0.43 9.91 12.12
N LEU A 105 -1.25 9.60 11.11
CA LEU A 105 -0.78 9.51 9.72
C LEU A 105 -0.19 10.83 9.24
N VAL A 106 -0.82 11.96 9.55
CA VAL A 106 -0.32 13.31 9.21
C VAL A 106 1.01 13.57 9.92
N ASP A 107 1.10 13.25 11.23
CA ASP A 107 2.34 13.41 11.99
C ASP A 107 3.48 12.54 11.45
N GLN A 108 3.20 11.30 11.07
CA GLN A 108 4.17 10.40 10.44
C GLN A 108 4.66 10.93 9.08
N ILE A 109 3.78 11.50 8.27
CA ILE A 109 4.14 12.13 6.99
C ILE A 109 5.07 13.32 7.25
N HIS A 110 4.71 14.21 8.18
CA HIS A 110 5.55 15.37 8.54
C HIS A 110 6.91 14.94 9.11
N LYS A 111 6.94 13.94 10.02
CA LYS A 111 8.18 13.40 10.60
C LYS A 111 9.10 12.80 9.54
N ARG A 112 8.53 12.18 8.50
CA ARG A 112 9.29 11.61 7.37
C ARG A 112 9.89 12.67 6.45
N GLY A 113 9.24 13.83 6.31
CA GLY A 113 9.79 15.05 5.70
C GLY A 113 10.11 14.94 4.19
N ARG A 114 9.28 14.25 3.41
CA ARG A 114 9.44 14.17 1.96
C ARG A 114 8.75 15.36 1.30
N ASP A 115 9.49 16.13 0.50
CA ASP A 115 9.01 17.40 -0.07
C ASP A 115 7.72 17.27 -0.87
N TYR A 116 7.57 16.23 -1.68
CA TYR A 116 6.38 15.99 -2.49
C TYR A 116 5.14 15.63 -1.65
N GLU A 117 5.31 15.15 -0.42
CA GLU A 117 4.20 14.81 0.47
C GLU A 117 3.56 16.04 1.14
N ASN A 118 4.23 17.18 1.11
CA ASN A 118 3.69 18.45 1.66
C ASN A 118 2.39 18.91 0.96
N SER A 119 2.14 18.43 -0.26
CA SER A 119 0.92 18.73 -1.02
C SER A 119 -0.26 17.78 -0.73
N ILE A 120 -0.06 16.74 0.08
CA ILE A 120 -1.10 15.76 0.40
C ILE A 120 -2.17 16.40 1.30
N SER A 121 -3.40 16.46 0.80
CA SER A 121 -4.52 16.98 1.59
C SER A 121 -5.03 15.97 2.61
N ILE A 122 -5.54 16.48 3.74
CA ILE A 122 -6.21 15.63 4.75
C ILE A 122 -7.40 14.89 4.13
N GLU A 123 -8.12 15.51 3.21
CA GLU A 123 -9.22 14.86 2.49
C GLU A 123 -8.74 13.63 1.70
N TYR A 124 -7.62 13.75 1.00
CA TYR A 124 -7.03 12.64 0.26
C TYR A 124 -6.64 11.48 1.19
N LEU A 125 -5.99 11.78 2.32
CA LEU A 125 -5.63 10.79 3.33
C LEU A 125 -6.85 10.11 3.94
N SER A 126 -7.89 10.89 4.28
CA SER A 126 -9.13 10.35 4.84
C SER A 126 -9.81 9.38 3.88
N ARG A 127 -9.91 9.73 2.60
CA ARG A 127 -10.47 8.85 1.57
C ARG A 127 -9.66 7.56 1.40
N LEU A 128 -8.34 7.65 1.43
CA LEU A 128 -7.49 6.44 1.39
C LEU A 128 -7.72 5.57 2.62
N ASN A 129 -7.75 6.16 3.82
CA ASN A 129 -7.97 5.43 5.07
C ASN A 129 -9.33 4.72 5.08
N GLU A 130 -10.41 5.39 4.65
CA GLU A 130 -11.74 4.79 4.51
C GLU A 130 -11.72 3.58 3.56
N ARG A 131 -10.98 3.66 2.45
CA ARG A 131 -10.83 2.55 1.50
C ARG A 131 -10.02 1.40 2.07
N TYR A 132 -8.97 1.70 2.84
CA TYR A 132 -8.21 0.69 3.57
C TYR A 132 -9.11 -0.06 4.55
N GLU A 133 -9.86 0.65 5.39
CA GLU A 133 -10.77 0.04 6.36
C GLU A 133 -11.84 -0.83 5.67
N ALA A 134 -12.46 -0.34 4.59
CA ALA A 134 -13.45 -1.10 3.83
C ALA A 134 -12.84 -2.36 3.19
N TRP A 135 -11.63 -2.26 2.63
CA TRP A 135 -10.94 -3.39 2.05
C TRP A 135 -10.56 -4.43 3.10
N ILE A 136 -10.00 -4.00 4.23
CA ILE A 136 -9.60 -4.88 5.34
C ILE A 136 -10.81 -5.60 5.94
N GLN A 137 -11.95 -4.92 6.10
CA GLN A 137 -13.20 -5.55 6.57
C GLN A 137 -13.70 -6.67 5.65
N SER A 138 -13.43 -6.57 4.36
CA SER A 138 -13.85 -7.57 3.36
C SER A 138 -12.72 -8.50 2.92
N TYR A 139 -11.55 -8.43 3.55
CA TYR A 139 -10.38 -9.21 3.14
C TYR A 139 -10.55 -10.69 3.45
N ASP A 140 -10.49 -11.53 2.42
CA ASP A 140 -10.73 -12.98 2.49
C ASP A 140 -9.66 -13.82 1.76
N LYS A 141 -8.55 -13.22 1.31
CA LYS A 141 -7.57 -13.90 0.45
C LYS A 141 -6.57 -14.75 1.23
N SER A 142 -6.23 -14.33 2.43
CA SER A 142 -5.28 -15.02 3.30
C SER A 142 -5.52 -14.67 4.76
N ASN A 143 -4.64 -15.13 5.66
CA ASN A 143 -4.71 -14.69 7.04
C ASN A 143 -4.45 -13.19 7.16
N LEU A 144 -5.18 -12.54 8.07
CA LEU A 144 -5.09 -11.12 8.36
C LEU A 144 -4.64 -10.91 9.80
N LEU A 145 -3.67 -10.02 10.00
CA LEU A 145 -3.28 -9.49 11.28
C LEU A 145 -3.43 -7.97 11.25
N ILE A 146 -4.28 -7.44 12.12
CA ILE A 146 -4.45 -5.99 12.29
C ILE A 146 -3.71 -5.57 13.55
N ILE A 147 -2.86 -4.56 13.46
CA ILE A 147 -2.10 -3.99 14.56
C ILE A 147 -2.41 -2.49 14.62
N ASP A 148 -3.04 -2.04 15.71
CA ASP A 148 -3.23 -0.63 15.97
C ASP A 148 -1.91 -0.01 16.42
N VAL A 149 -1.43 1.00 15.68
CA VAL A 149 -0.11 1.61 15.91
C VAL A 149 -0.19 3.06 16.40
N ASP A 150 -1.35 3.49 16.87
CA ASP A 150 -1.56 4.87 17.31
C ASP A 150 -0.74 5.22 18.55
N ASP A 151 -0.60 4.29 19.50
CA ASP A 151 0.05 4.48 20.77
C ASP A 151 1.42 3.78 20.87
N ILE A 152 1.97 3.31 19.74
CA ILE A 152 3.24 2.58 19.70
C ILE A 152 4.25 3.20 18.75
N ASP A 153 5.51 3.24 19.15
CA ASP A 153 6.65 3.67 18.32
C ASP A 153 7.63 2.52 18.12
N PHE A 154 7.30 1.63 17.19
CA PHE A 154 8.13 0.46 16.92
C PHE A 154 9.45 0.79 16.20
N VAL A 155 9.68 2.05 15.82
CA VAL A 155 10.95 2.50 15.25
C VAL A 155 11.94 2.86 16.33
N GLU A 156 11.52 3.64 17.33
CA GLU A 156 12.38 4.14 18.41
C GLU A 156 12.29 3.27 19.67
N ASN A 157 11.15 2.62 19.90
CA ASN A 157 10.92 1.81 21.10
C ASN A 157 11.07 0.30 20.82
N LYS A 158 12.11 -0.30 21.37
CA LYS A 158 12.41 -1.73 21.18
C LYS A 158 11.35 -2.67 21.78
N GLU A 159 10.65 -2.28 22.82
CA GLU A 159 9.60 -3.12 23.43
C GLU A 159 8.36 -3.14 22.54
N ASP A 160 8.00 -2.01 21.92
CA ASP A 160 6.92 -1.94 20.96
C ASP A 160 7.23 -2.81 19.72
N PHE A 161 8.46 -2.72 19.23
CA PHE A 161 8.92 -3.59 18.13
C PHE A 161 8.82 -5.07 18.48
N LYS A 162 9.29 -5.47 19.66
CA LYS A 162 9.18 -6.87 20.13
C LYS A 162 7.72 -7.32 20.24
N SER A 163 6.84 -6.44 20.71
CA SER A 163 5.41 -6.74 20.81
C SER A 163 4.80 -7.04 19.42
N ILE A 164 5.15 -6.24 18.42
CA ILE A 164 4.71 -6.48 17.03
C ILE A 164 5.24 -7.82 16.51
N VAL A 165 6.54 -8.07 16.69
CA VAL A 165 7.16 -9.34 16.25
C VAL A 165 6.48 -10.54 16.91
N ALA A 166 6.20 -10.47 18.21
CA ALA A 166 5.51 -11.55 18.94
C ALA A 166 4.09 -11.80 18.39
N GLN A 167 3.36 -10.76 17.99
CA GLN A 167 2.03 -10.91 17.39
C GLN A 167 2.13 -11.58 16.00
N ILE A 168 3.13 -11.21 15.20
CA ILE A 168 3.40 -11.81 13.89
C ILE A 168 3.76 -13.28 14.05
N ASP A 169 4.71 -13.60 14.92
CA ASP A 169 5.13 -14.99 15.20
C ASP A 169 3.98 -15.85 15.68
N ALA A 170 3.15 -15.32 16.59
CA ALA A 170 1.96 -16.02 17.08
C ALA A 170 0.92 -16.27 15.98
N LYS A 171 0.87 -15.42 14.97
CA LYS A 171 -0.03 -15.59 13.83
C LYS A 171 0.52 -16.59 12.82
N ILE A 172 1.83 -16.52 12.51
CA ILE A 172 2.50 -17.44 11.59
C ILE A 172 2.50 -18.88 12.14
N ASN A 173 2.78 -19.06 13.43
CA ASN A 173 2.77 -20.40 14.06
C ASN A 173 1.39 -21.06 14.14
N LYS A 174 0.31 -20.37 13.73
CA LYS A 174 -1.04 -20.92 13.65
C LYS A 174 -1.46 -21.22 12.20
N LEU A 175 -0.57 -20.97 11.24
CA LEU A 175 -0.76 -21.30 9.82
C LEU A 175 -0.37 -22.76 9.55
#